data_e9d77b7235d27142adf04f116bd5e91f
#
_entry.id   e9d77b7235d27142adf04f116bd5e91f
#
_cell.length_a   1.000
_cell.length_b   1.000
_cell.length_c   1.000
_cell.angle_alpha   90.00
_cell.angle_beta   90.00
_cell.angle_gamma   90.00
#
_symmetry.space_group_name_H-M   'P 1'
#
loop_
_entity.id
_entity.type
_entity.pdbx_description
1 polymer ?
#
loop_
_entity_poly.entity_id
_entity_poly.type
_entity_poly.pdbx_seq_one_letter_code
_entity_poly.pdbx_strand_id
1 'polypeptide(L)'
;MHFGSPNLTCNRKILDGVISGLSNYGNCVGVPTVSSEITFADCYERNPVVNAMAVGYTNKKVFTSKPSKKGSVYYVGAKTGRDGIGGAMMASEQFTGDEGIKRPTVQVGDPYLEKLLIEASLELFETGAVIASQDMGAAGLTSSTTEIALKGNMGMLIHISKIPLREENMEPWEI
;
A
#
# COMPACT_ATOMS: atom_id res chain seq x y z
N MET A 1 1.47 -11.73 13.53
CA MET A 1 1.15 -10.46 14.20
C MET A 1 1.69 -10.52 15.62
N HIS A 2 2.32 -9.43 16.08
CA HIS A 2 2.89 -9.35 17.44
C HIS A 2 2.30 -8.16 18.17
N PHE A 3 1.86 -8.36 19.38
CA PHE A 3 1.19 -7.34 20.21
C PHE A 3 1.74 -7.33 21.62
N GLY A 4 1.59 -6.21 22.32
CA GLY A 4 1.78 -6.15 23.77
C GLY A 4 0.69 -6.91 24.52
N SER A 5 0.79 -6.96 25.84
CA SER A 5 -0.13 -7.73 26.68
C SER A 5 -1.61 -7.39 26.41
N PRO A 6 -2.46 -8.39 26.12
CA PRO A 6 -3.90 -8.19 25.91
C PRO A 6 -4.65 -7.78 27.19
N ASN A 7 -4.00 -7.84 28.35
CA ASN A 7 -4.57 -7.38 29.60
C ASN A 7 -4.65 -5.85 29.69
N LEU A 8 -3.84 -5.15 28.90
CA LEU A 8 -3.92 -3.69 28.80
C LEU A 8 -4.99 -3.28 27.80
N THR A 9 -5.89 -2.40 28.23
CA THR A 9 -7.01 -1.94 27.40
C THR A 9 -6.56 -1.29 26.09
N CYS A 10 -5.45 -0.57 26.09
CA CYS A 10 -4.90 0.05 24.87
C CYS A 10 -4.47 -1.01 23.85
N ASN A 11 -3.75 -2.05 24.27
CA ASN A 11 -3.31 -3.13 23.39
C ASN A 11 -4.49 -3.93 22.83
N ARG A 12 -5.52 -4.15 23.65
CA ARG A 12 -6.75 -4.82 23.22
C ARG A 12 -7.47 -4.03 22.13
N LYS A 13 -7.61 -2.71 22.29
CA LYS A 13 -8.20 -1.85 21.26
C LYS A 13 -7.41 -1.87 19.95
N ILE A 14 -6.07 -1.90 20.04
CA ILE A 14 -5.21 -2.01 18.85
C ILE A 14 -5.43 -3.36 18.18
N LEU A 15 -5.43 -4.45 18.93
CA LEU A 15 -5.67 -5.81 18.43
C LEU A 15 -7.02 -5.91 17.71
N ASP A 16 -8.09 -5.43 18.33
CA ASP A 16 -9.44 -5.42 17.75
C ASP A 16 -9.50 -4.60 16.45
N GLY A 17 -8.83 -3.45 16.44
CA GLY A 17 -8.73 -2.59 15.26
C GLY A 17 -7.98 -3.27 14.10
N VAL A 18 -6.86 -3.93 14.38
CA VAL A 18 -6.08 -4.66 13.37
C VAL A 18 -6.88 -5.83 12.80
N ILE A 19 -7.53 -6.62 13.66
CA ILE A 19 -8.35 -7.77 13.21
C ILE A 19 -9.51 -7.28 12.34
N SER A 20 -10.19 -6.21 12.77
CA SER A 20 -11.29 -5.61 11.99
C SER A 20 -10.83 -5.08 10.65
N GLY A 21 -9.68 -4.41 10.59
CA GLY A 21 -9.10 -3.89 9.37
C GLY A 21 -8.75 -5.01 8.37
N LEU A 22 -8.05 -6.04 8.82
CA LEU A 22 -7.71 -7.21 8.00
C LEU A 22 -8.95 -7.94 7.48
N SER A 23 -9.95 -8.13 8.34
CA SER A 23 -11.21 -8.79 7.97
C SER A 23 -11.98 -8.00 6.91
N ASN A 24 -12.16 -6.70 7.13
CA ASN A 24 -12.85 -5.83 6.17
C ASN A 24 -12.13 -5.81 4.82
N TYR A 25 -10.81 -5.68 4.84
CA TYR A 25 -10.02 -5.64 3.62
C TYR A 25 -10.12 -6.94 2.83
N GLY A 26 -9.89 -8.08 3.48
CA GLY A 26 -9.97 -9.39 2.86
C GLY A 26 -11.36 -9.69 2.29
N ASN A 27 -12.43 -9.33 3.02
CA ASN A 27 -13.81 -9.51 2.58
C ASN A 27 -14.14 -8.67 1.36
N CYS A 28 -13.74 -7.40 1.32
CA CYS A 28 -14.02 -6.52 0.19
C CYS A 28 -13.24 -6.93 -1.07
N VAL A 29 -11.98 -7.31 -0.92
CA VAL A 29 -11.14 -7.77 -2.03
C VAL A 29 -11.51 -9.19 -2.49
N GLY A 30 -12.14 -9.97 -1.62
CA GLY A 30 -12.54 -11.35 -1.90
C GLY A 30 -11.40 -12.36 -1.78
N VAL A 31 -10.40 -12.07 -0.93
CA VAL A 31 -9.27 -12.96 -0.63
C VAL A 31 -9.43 -13.51 0.78
N PRO A 32 -9.55 -14.84 0.94
CA PRO A 32 -9.73 -15.44 2.26
C PRO A 32 -8.46 -15.40 3.09
N THR A 33 -8.59 -15.10 4.38
CA THR A 33 -7.51 -15.29 5.35
C THR A 33 -7.44 -16.77 5.73
N VAL A 34 -6.45 -17.47 5.21
CA VAL A 34 -6.32 -18.93 5.39
C VAL A 34 -5.56 -19.32 6.65
N SER A 35 -4.73 -18.42 7.17
CA SER A 35 -3.96 -18.64 8.41
C SER A 35 -3.58 -17.31 9.04
N SER A 36 -3.46 -17.31 10.37
CA SER A 36 -2.89 -16.20 11.11
C SER A 36 -2.20 -16.72 12.37
N GLU A 37 -1.14 -16.03 12.78
CA GLU A 37 -0.44 -16.26 14.04
C GLU A 37 -0.41 -14.96 14.83
N ILE A 38 -0.72 -15.06 16.13
CA ILE A 38 -0.69 -13.93 17.07
C ILE A 38 0.19 -14.30 18.24
N THR A 39 1.14 -13.44 18.55
CA THR A 39 2.01 -13.58 19.73
C THR A 39 1.95 -12.32 20.58
N PHE A 40 2.18 -12.46 21.86
CA PHE A 40 2.18 -11.36 22.82
C PHE A 40 3.51 -11.28 23.54
N ALA A 41 4.10 -10.08 23.61
CA ALA A 41 5.30 -9.80 24.38
C ALA A 41 5.34 -8.32 24.77
N ASP A 42 5.93 -8.01 25.91
CA ASP A 42 5.95 -6.66 26.49
C ASP A 42 6.67 -5.64 25.59
N CYS A 43 7.63 -6.10 24.78
CA CYS A 43 8.33 -5.23 23.82
C CYS A 43 7.43 -4.65 22.72
N TYR A 44 6.23 -5.19 22.54
CA TYR A 44 5.24 -4.70 21.56
C TYR A 44 4.11 -3.87 22.20
N GLU A 45 4.29 -3.43 23.44
CA GLU A 45 3.31 -2.58 24.09
C GLU A 45 3.14 -1.26 23.31
N ARG A 46 1.88 -0.96 22.93
CA ARG A 46 1.50 0.20 22.11
C ARG A 46 2.15 0.30 20.73
N ASN A 47 3.01 -0.63 20.37
CA ASN A 47 3.73 -0.65 19.11
C ASN A 47 3.68 -2.05 18.48
N PRO A 48 2.52 -2.48 17.96
CA PRO A 48 2.36 -3.79 17.36
C PRO A 48 3.14 -3.92 16.05
N VAL A 49 3.53 -5.15 15.74
CA VAL A 49 4.06 -5.49 14.40
C VAL A 49 3.03 -6.36 13.68
N VAL A 50 2.55 -5.87 12.55
CA VAL A 50 1.60 -6.58 11.69
C VAL A 50 2.25 -6.82 10.34
N ASN A 51 2.31 -8.08 9.93
CA ASN A 51 2.77 -8.48 8.62
C ASN A 51 1.68 -9.30 7.95
N ALA A 52 1.30 -8.92 6.76
CA ALA A 52 0.34 -9.65 5.94
C ALA A 52 1.03 -10.14 4.66
N MET A 53 0.72 -11.37 4.27
CA MET A 53 1.25 -11.98 3.06
C MET A 53 0.10 -12.48 2.20
N ALA A 54 0.10 -12.14 0.92
CA ALA A 54 -0.80 -12.72 -0.06
C ALA A 54 -0.04 -13.73 -0.93
N VAL A 55 -0.62 -14.91 -1.11
CA VAL A 55 -0.06 -15.96 -1.95
C VAL A 55 -1.04 -16.30 -3.05
N GLY A 56 -0.60 -16.23 -4.29
CA GLY A 56 -1.37 -16.60 -5.46
C GLY A 56 -0.70 -17.73 -6.23
N TYR A 57 -1.50 -18.54 -6.89
CA TYR A 57 -1.03 -19.54 -7.84
C TYR A 57 -1.69 -19.31 -9.20
N THR A 58 -0.89 -19.35 -10.26
CA THR A 58 -1.39 -19.23 -11.62
C THR A 58 -0.54 -20.02 -12.59
N ASN A 59 -1.16 -20.54 -13.65
CA ASN A 59 -0.49 -21.10 -14.82
C ASN A 59 -0.43 -20.13 -16.00
N LYS A 60 -0.98 -18.92 -15.82
CA LYS A 60 -0.93 -17.83 -16.81
C LYS A 60 0.40 -17.09 -16.73
N LYS A 61 0.67 -16.27 -17.75
CA LYS A 61 1.82 -15.37 -17.76
C LYS A 61 1.76 -14.43 -16.55
N VAL A 62 2.87 -14.34 -15.83
CA VAL A 62 3.04 -13.39 -14.72
C VAL A 62 3.63 -12.09 -15.27
N PHE A 63 3.01 -10.97 -14.92
CA PHE A 63 3.53 -9.65 -15.22
C PHE A 63 4.50 -9.22 -14.12
N THR A 64 5.58 -8.61 -14.52
CA THR A 64 6.62 -8.13 -13.59
C THR A 64 6.78 -6.62 -13.71
N SER A 65 7.47 -6.03 -12.77
CA SER A 65 7.83 -4.61 -12.79
C SER A 65 9.07 -4.29 -13.64
N LYS A 66 9.54 -5.26 -14.46
CA LYS A 66 10.69 -5.07 -15.35
C LYS A 66 10.20 -4.84 -16.79
N PRO A 67 10.15 -3.58 -17.27
CA PRO A 67 9.77 -3.32 -18.65
C PRO A 67 10.83 -3.85 -19.62
N SER A 68 10.38 -4.51 -20.68
CA SER A 68 11.23 -5.08 -21.73
C SER A 68 11.51 -4.12 -22.88
N LYS A 69 10.76 -3.04 -22.97
CA LYS A 69 10.88 -2.00 -24.02
C LYS A 69 10.33 -0.67 -23.53
N LYS A 70 10.62 0.40 -24.24
CA LYS A 70 10.05 1.73 -23.99
C LYS A 70 8.54 1.73 -24.28
N GLY A 71 7.79 2.50 -23.52
CA GLY A 71 6.34 2.65 -23.67
C GLY A 71 5.83 3.87 -22.92
N SER A 72 4.54 4.14 -23.06
CA SER A 72 3.86 5.14 -22.25
C SER A 72 3.60 4.60 -20.84
N VAL A 73 3.67 5.48 -19.86
CA VAL A 73 3.38 5.16 -18.46
C VAL A 73 2.02 5.72 -18.11
N TYR A 74 1.20 4.89 -17.51
CA TYR A 74 -0.13 5.26 -17.04
C TYR A 74 -0.20 5.06 -15.53
N TYR A 75 -0.71 6.08 -14.85
CA TYR A 75 -1.13 6.00 -13.46
C TYR A 75 -2.55 5.46 -13.43
N VAL A 76 -2.77 4.38 -12.71
CA VAL A 76 -4.08 3.73 -12.58
C VAL A 76 -4.38 3.51 -11.11
N GLY A 77 -5.53 4.02 -10.64
CA GLY A 77 -5.94 3.89 -9.25
C GLY A 77 -6.61 5.14 -8.70
N ALA A 78 -6.61 5.27 -7.38
CA ALA A 78 -7.21 6.40 -6.69
C ALA A 78 -6.46 7.71 -6.97
N LYS A 79 -7.15 8.83 -6.86
CA LYS A 79 -6.51 10.15 -6.93
C LYS A 79 -5.55 10.33 -5.76
N THR A 80 -4.38 10.90 -6.03
CA THR A 80 -3.36 11.18 -5.02
C THR A 80 -3.82 12.29 -4.06
N GLY A 81 -3.60 12.09 -2.78
CA GLY A 81 -3.83 13.07 -1.71
C GLY A 81 -2.65 13.07 -0.73
N ARG A 82 -2.74 13.91 0.28
CA ARG A 82 -1.70 14.02 1.33
C ARG A 82 -1.74 12.89 2.35
N ASP A 83 -2.72 12.00 2.27
CA ASP A 83 -2.83 10.88 3.22
C ASP A 83 -1.64 9.93 3.08
N GLY A 84 -1.06 9.60 4.21
CA GLY A 84 0.06 8.67 4.26
C GLY A 84 1.41 9.23 3.84
N ILE A 85 1.52 10.53 3.54
CA ILE A 85 2.78 11.16 3.12
C ILE A 85 3.91 10.99 4.16
N GLY A 86 3.55 10.95 5.45
CA GLY A 86 4.48 10.67 6.56
C GLY A 86 4.51 9.21 7.01
N GLY A 87 3.78 8.32 6.36
CA GLY A 87 3.55 6.94 6.84
C GLY A 87 4.82 6.11 6.95
N ALA A 88 5.71 6.20 5.98
CA ALA A 88 6.99 5.47 6.00
C ALA A 88 7.93 5.95 7.12
N MET A 89 7.94 7.25 7.41
CA MET A 89 8.71 7.81 8.53
C MET A 89 8.14 7.36 9.87
N MET A 90 6.82 7.41 10.02
CA MET A 90 6.13 6.98 11.23
C MET A 90 6.38 5.50 11.55
N ALA A 91 6.47 4.64 10.55
CA ALA A 91 6.77 3.22 10.73
C ALA A 91 8.17 2.96 11.31
N SER A 92 9.07 3.94 11.23
CA SER A 92 10.45 3.86 11.74
C SER A 92 10.66 4.62 13.05
N GLU A 93 9.66 5.35 13.55
CA GLU A 93 9.73 6.11 14.79
C GLU A 93 9.15 5.33 15.98
N GLN A 94 9.66 5.59 17.18
CA GLN A 94 9.06 5.09 18.41
C GLN A 94 7.91 6.01 18.83
N PHE A 95 6.75 5.43 19.14
CA PHE A 95 5.62 6.20 19.64
C PHE A 95 5.85 6.62 21.10
N THR A 96 6.00 7.92 21.33
CA THR A 96 6.23 8.49 22.66
C THR A 96 4.95 8.82 23.43
N GLY A 97 3.79 8.72 22.79
CA GLY A 97 2.47 8.89 23.41
C GLY A 97 1.94 10.33 23.45
N ASP A 98 2.75 11.32 23.15
CA ASP A 98 2.41 12.75 23.15
C ASP A 98 2.21 13.31 21.73
N GLU A 99 2.20 12.43 20.77
CA GLU A 99 2.08 12.83 19.37
C GLU A 99 0.62 13.13 19.07
N GLY A 100 0.30 14.42 19.14
CA GLY A 100 -0.94 14.92 18.59
C GLY A 100 -1.12 14.36 17.18
N ILE A 101 -2.38 14.04 16.84
CA ILE A 101 -2.77 13.42 15.57
C ILE A 101 -2.01 14.10 14.43
N LYS A 102 -0.87 13.55 14.08
CA LYS A 102 -0.11 13.95 12.89
C LYS A 102 -0.85 13.36 11.68
N ARG A 103 -1.93 14.03 11.26
CA ARG A 103 -2.31 13.93 9.85
C ARG A 103 -1.09 14.42 9.08
N PRO A 104 -0.57 13.75 8.17
CA PRO A 104 -1.06 12.81 7.19
C PRO A 104 -0.39 11.43 7.25
N THR A 105 -0.19 10.86 8.39
CA THR A 105 0.50 9.57 8.54
C THR A 105 -0.38 8.35 8.25
N VAL A 106 -1.70 8.51 8.29
CA VAL A 106 -2.66 7.43 8.05
C VAL A 106 -3.14 7.48 6.60
N GLN A 107 -3.00 6.36 5.89
CA GLN A 107 -3.55 6.19 4.55
C GLN A 107 -5.06 5.96 4.60
N VAL A 108 -5.77 6.46 3.58
CA VAL A 108 -7.17 6.11 3.37
C VAL A 108 -7.23 4.70 2.78
N GLY A 109 -7.84 3.78 3.52
CA GLY A 109 -8.12 2.44 3.01
C GLY A 109 -9.44 2.43 2.22
N ASP A 110 -9.37 2.11 0.94
CA ASP A 110 -10.54 1.88 0.09
C ASP A 110 -10.45 0.51 -0.59
N PRO A 111 -10.79 -0.56 0.15
CA PRO A 111 -10.69 -1.91 -0.37
C PRO A 111 -11.67 -2.19 -1.52
N TYR A 112 -12.75 -1.42 -1.63
CA TYR A 112 -13.68 -1.54 -2.77
C TYR A 112 -13.05 -1.02 -4.06
N LEU A 113 -12.44 0.17 -4.02
CA LEU A 113 -11.74 0.72 -5.17
C LEU A 113 -10.57 -0.18 -5.56
N GLU A 114 -9.86 -0.75 -4.60
CA GLU A 114 -8.80 -1.72 -4.86
C GLU A 114 -9.31 -2.99 -5.53
N LYS A 115 -10.46 -3.50 -5.13
CA LYS A 115 -11.11 -4.62 -5.81
C LYS A 115 -11.38 -4.31 -7.28
N LEU A 116 -11.94 -3.14 -7.58
CA LEU A 116 -12.17 -2.69 -8.95
C LEU A 116 -10.87 -2.55 -9.73
N LEU A 117 -9.82 -2.04 -9.10
CA LEU A 117 -8.50 -1.90 -9.72
C LEU A 117 -7.87 -3.26 -10.04
N ILE A 118 -8.01 -4.25 -9.17
CA ILE A 118 -7.55 -5.63 -9.42
C ILE A 118 -8.27 -6.21 -10.64
N GLU A 119 -9.59 -6.12 -10.70
CA GLU A 119 -10.39 -6.66 -11.80
C GLU A 119 -10.05 -5.98 -13.13
N ALA A 120 -10.02 -4.65 -13.15
CA ALA A 120 -9.65 -3.90 -14.34
C ALA A 120 -8.20 -4.19 -14.80
N SER A 121 -7.28 -4.38 -13.87
CA SER A 121 -5.89 -4.74 -14.19
C SER A 121 -5.79 -6.13 -14.81
N LEU A 122 -6.54 -7.09 -14.30
CA LEU A 122 -6.56 -8.45 -14.88
C LEU A 122 -7.10 -8.45 -16.31
N GLU A 123 -8.18 -7.73 -16.57
CA GLU A 123 -8.73 -7.57 -17.93
C GLU A 123 -7.72 -6.87 -18.85
N LEU A 124 -7.08 -5.82 -18.36
CA LEU A 124 -6.06 -5.08 -19.12
C LEU A 124 -4.86 -5.98 -19.46
N PHE A 125 -4.42 -6.84 -18.55
CA PHE A 125 -3.33 -7.77 -18.78
C PHE A 125 -3.65 -8.80 -19.88
N GLU A 126 -4.90 -9.20 -20.02
CA GLU A 126 -5.34 -10.13 -21.07
C GLU A 126 -5.28 -9.50 -22.48
N THR A 127 -5.30 -8.18 -22.60
CA THR A 127 -5.16 -7.49 -23.90
C THR A 127 -3.77 -7.62 -24.53
N GLY A 128 -2.75 -7.96 -23.72
CA GLY A 128 -1.36 -7.97 -24.16
C GLY A 128 -0.73 -6.59 -24.36
N ALA A 129 -1.44 -5.52 -24.07
CA ALA A 129 -0.93 -4.14 -24.20
C ALA A 129 0.05 -3.76 -23.08
N VAL A 130 -0.02 -4.41 -21.93
CA VAL A 130 0.81 -4.11 -20.78
C VAL A 130 2.20 -4.73 -20.94
N ILE A 131 3.23 -3.90 -20.78
CA ILE A 131 4.63 -4.30 -20.85
C ILE A 131 5.15 -4.71 -19.48
N ALA A 132 4.84 -3.90 -18.46
CA ALA A 132 5.20 -4.09 -17.07
C ALA A 132 4.21 -3.36 -16.16
N SER A 133 4.13 -3.79 -14.92
CA SER A 133 3.29 -3.16 -13.90
C SER A 133 4.06 -3.05 -12.59
N GLN A 134 3.95 -1.93 -11.91
CA GLN A 134 4.57 -1.67 -10.63
C GLN A 134 3.52 -1.07 -9.69
N ASP A 135 3.41 -1.63 -8.50
CA ASP A 135 2.59 -1.06 -7.45
C ASP A 135 3.23 0.20 -6.86
N MET A 136 2.41 1.07 -6.30
CA MET A 136 2.86 2.23 -5.55
C MET A 136 2.87 1.90 -4.07
N GLY A 137 4.07 1.63 -3.53
CA GLY A 137 4.28 1.37 -2.12
C GLY A 137 4.28 2.64 -1.27
N ALA A 138 4.89 2.56 -0.09
CA ALA A 138 4.84 3.62 0.93
C ALA A 138 5.36 4.99 0.47
N ALA A 139 6.30 5.04 -0.46
CA ALA A 139 6.81 6.29 -1.05
C ALA A 139 6.12 6.65 -2.39
N GLY A 140 4.95 6.05 -2.66
CA GLY A 140 4.08 6.40 -3.79
C GLY A 140 4.78 6.41 -5.14
N LEU A 141 4.60 7.49 -5.89
CA LEU A 141 5.19 7.66 -7.22
C LEU A 141 6.72 7.71 -7.20
N THR A 142 7.33 8.25 -6.17
CA THR A 142 8.78 8.32 -6.07
C THR A 142 9.41 6.93 -6.10
N SER A 143 8.91 5.99 -5.30
CA SER A 143 9.42 4.62 -5.28
C SER A 143 9.05 3.86 -6.55
N SER A 144 7.80 3.86 -6.95
CA SER A 144 7.32 3.07 -8.09
C SER A 144 7.98 3.44 -9.40
N THR A 145 8.16 4.74 -9.65
CA THR A 145 8.78 5.22 -10.89
C THR A 145 10.28 4.96 -10.94
N THR A 146 10.98 5.13 -9.83
CA THR A 146 12.41 4.83 -9.74
C THR A 146 12.68 3.33 -9.84
N GLU A 147 11.88 2.51 -9.19
CA GLU A 147 12.02 1.05 -9.24
C GLU A 147 11.78 0.49 -10.64
N ILE A 148 10.70 0.89 -11.31
CA ILE A 148 10.41 0.38 -12.66
C ILE A 148 11.46 0.85 -13.66
N ALA A 149 11.95 2.09 -13.54
CA ALA A 149 13.02 2.62 -14.37
C ALA A 149 14.33 1.86 -14.16
N LEU A 150 14.71 1.61 -12.90
CA LEU A 150 15.91 0.85 -12.54
C LEU A 150 15.83 -0.58 -13.06
N LYS A 151 14.73 -1.30 -12.81
CA LYS A 151 14.54 -2.68 -13.26
C LYS A 151 14.57 -2.80 -14.79
N GLY A 152 14.08 -1.78 -15.49
CA GLY A 152 14.10 -1.70 -16.95
C GLY A 152 15.42 -1.21 -17.55
N ASN A 153 16.33 -0.71 -16.72
CA ASN A 153 17.53 0.02 -17.15
C ASN A 153 17.19 1.15 -18.14
N MET A 154 16.17 1.95 -17.80
CA MET A 154 15.62 3.01 -18.64
C MET A 154 15.47 4.29 -17.83
N GLY A 155 15.53 5.45 -18.52
CA GLY A 155 15.06 6.71 -17.94
C GLY A 155 13.55 6.84 -18.03
N MET A 156 12.97 7.69 -17.18
CA MET A 156 11.54 8.01 -17.18
C MET A 156 11.34 9.52 -17.21
N LEU A 157 10.38 9.97 -17.99
CA LEU A 157 9.89 11.34 -17.98
C LEU A 157 8.48 11.36 -17.40
N ILE A 158 8.32 12.09 -16.31
CA ILE A 158 7.06 12.18 -15.59
C ILE A 158 6.55 13.60 -15.65
N HIS A 159 5.29 13.77 -16.08
CA HIS A 159 4.60 15.05 -16.06
C HIS A 159 3.70 15.09 -14.80
N ILE A 160 4.23 15.61 -13.70
CA ILE A 160 3.52 15.67 -12.40
C ILE A 160 2.18 16.38 -12.53
N SER A 161 2.09 17.43 -13.37
CA SER A 161 0.85 18.17 -13.62
C SER A 161 -0.29 17.35 -14.24
N LYS A 162 0.00 16.13 -14.71
CA LYS A 162 -1.01 15.22 -15.27
C LYS A 162 -1.52 14.17 -14.28
N ILE A 163 -0.95 14.13 -13.10
CA ILE A 163 -1.36 13.19 -12.07
C ILE A 163 -2.70 13.65 -11.49
N PRO A 164 -3.70 12.78 -11.41
CA PRO A 164 -4.99 13.14 -10.84
C PRO A 164 -4.87 13.33 -9.32
N LEU A 165 -5.20 14.54 -8.87
CA LEU A 165 -5.13 14.91 -7.46
C LEU A 165 -6.53 14.90 -6.84
N ARG A 166 -6.60 14.50 -5.58
CA ARG A 166 -7.82 14.55 -4.76
C ARG A 166 -7.95 15.90 -4.06
N GLU A 167 -6.82 16.52 -3.73
CA GLU A 167 -6.74 17.78 -3.05
C GLU A 167 -6.21 18.88 -3.97
N GLU A 168 -6.70 20.10 -3.76
CA GLU A 168 -6.20 21.27 -4.48
C GLU A 168 -4.87 21.77 -3.87
N ASN A 169 -4.12 22.52 -4.67
CA ASN A 169 -2.87 23.15 -4.26
C ASN A 169 -1.83 22.20 -3.63
N MET A 170 -1.73 20.99 -4.16
CA MET A 170 -0.64 20.08 -3.80
C MET A 170 0.65 20.51 -4.50
N GLU A 171 1.71 20.54 -3.71
CA GLU A 171 3.05 20.83 -4.22
C GLU A 171 3.68 19.57 -4.87
N PRO A 172 4.61 19.72 -5.82
CA PRO A 172 5.20 18.59 -6.52
C PRO A 172 5.83 17.52 -5.63
N TRP A 173 6.35 17.92 -4.48
CA TRP A 173 6.95 16.98 -3.51
C TRP A 173 5.95 16.27 -2.60
N GLU A 174 4.68 16.64 -2.67
CA GLU A 174 3.58 15.98 -1.96
C GLU A 174 2.91 14.89 -2.81
N ILE A 175 3.31 14.77 -4.06
CA ILE A 175 2.78 13.86 -5.07
C ILE A 175 3.74 12.68 -5.27
#